data_2e4508525be9d8d67e01087ae7fe1dda
#
_entry.id   2e4508525be9d8d67e01087ae7fe1dda
#
_cell.length_a   1.000
_cell.length_b   1.000
_cell.length_c   1.000
_cell.angle_alpha   90.00
_cell.angle_beta   90.00
_cell.angle_gamma   90.00
#
_symmetry.space_group_name_H-M   'P 1'
#
loop_
_entity.id
_entity.type
_entity.pdbx_description
1 polymer ?
#
loop_
_entity_poly.entity_id
_entity_poly.type
_entity_poly.pdbx_seq_one_letter_code
_entity_poly.pdbx_strand_id
1 'polypeptide(L)'
;MIKFTYFLLLGTLLLSFAFATAQQPTSIKPGATPSPTPESGQERVIITSRLVRLPITVTDKKGQFVPGLKQVDFQVLEDKVPQQIDSFTTEQNNNLPLYVGVLMDTSPSTAGKLKFEQESAMNFIQTVVRPRRDRVLFATFDDKITLRQDFTDRLELLDRAVSAVNRTGEKTALYDAVWQFCDEKMRTAQGRRALVVITDGDDTYSHADINDAIDIAQRTETTIFAISTKAGLTATVPGVEAGTVNDHGDKGLERLCDETGGMAFFTGDMLSLERSFTKIANELRSQYLITYRSANDKYDGSYRKVEVKLTTNDKYKLRTKRGYKAIADSVTAK
;
A
#
# COMPACT_ATOMS: atom_id res chain seq x y z
N MET A 1 -51.71 41.88 -19.45
CA MET A 1 -51.54 43.30 -19.80
C MET A 1 -50.36 43.81 -18.96
N ILE A 2 -49.28 44.09 -19.58
CA ILE A 2 -48.41 45.27 -19.58
C ILE A 2 -47.06 44.83 -20.24
N LYS A 3 -46.87 45.46 -21.41
CA LYS A 3 -45.63 45.42 -22.24
C LYS A 3 -44.65 46.46 -21.73
N PHE A 4 -43.35 46.19 -21.79
CA PHE A 4 -42.28 47.20 -21.88
C PHE A 4 -41.07 46.56 -22.56
N THR A 5 -40.76 46.89 -23.61
CA THR A 5 -40.10 47.70 -24.64
C THR A 5 -38.56 47.77 -24.43
N TYR A 6 -37.87 47.36 -25.50
CA TYR A 6 -36.42 47.42 -25.78
C TYR A 6 -35.82 48.80 -25.67
N PHE A 7 -34.52 48.86 -25.26
CA PHE A 7 -33.63 49.94 -25.64
C PHE A 7 -32.26 49.39 -26.05
N LEU A 8 -31.94 49.58 -27.32
CA LEU A 8 -30.71 49.26 -28.03
C LEU A 8 -29.79 50.48 -27.93
N LEU A 9 -28.58 50.34 -27.47
CA LEU A 9 -27.55 51.39 -27.52
C LEU A 9 -26.31 50.87 -28.26
N LEU A 10 -26.14 51.37 -29.50
CA LEU A 10 -25.06 51.17 -30.39
C LEU A 10 -23.93 52.18 -30.03
N GLY A 11 -22.78 51.73 -29.63
CA GLY A 11 -21.58 52.53 -29.39
C GLY A 11 -20.49 52.19 -30.40
N THR A 12 -20.35 53.06 -31.39
CA THR A 12 -19.28 53.02 -32.40
C THR A 12 -17.96 53.50 -31.81
N LEU A 13 -16.91 52.64 -31.80
CA LEU A 13 -15.53 53.03 -31.43
C LEU A 13 -14.69 53.21 -32.69
N LEU A 14 -14.30 54.47 -32.94
CA LEU A 14 -13.38 54.87 -34.02
C LEU A 14 -11.95 54.44 -33.70
N LEU A 15 -11.34 53.61 -34.54
CA LEU A 15 -9.94 53.24 -34.48
C LEU A 15 -9.13 54.27 -35.28
N SER A 16 -8.27 55.04 -34.61
CA SER A 16 -7.27 55.95 -35.26
C SER A 16 -5.98 55.14 -35.51
N PHE A 17 -5.62 54.99 -36.79
CA PHE A 17 -4.35 54.43 -37.22
C PHE A 17 -3.32 55.56 -37.22
N ALA A 18 -2.24 55.40 -36.43
CA ALA A 18 -1.03 56.22 -36.51
C ALA A 18 0.04 55.45 -37.32
N PHE A 19 0.43 56.03 -38.46
CA PHE A 19 1.57 55.56 -39.27
C PHE A 19 2.85 56.01 -38.62
N ALA A 20 3.68 55.05 -38.21
CA ALA A 20 5.07 55.27 -37.81
C ALA A 20 5.99 54.91 -38.98
N THR A 21 6.75 55.88 -39.45
CA THR A 21 7.78 55.74 -40.50
C THR A 21 9.00 54.99 -39.92
N ALA A 22 9.35 53.89 -40.57
CA ALA A 22 10.51 53.10 -40.22
C ALA A 22 11.77 53.75 -40.80
N GLN A 23 12.72 54.11 -39.93
CA GLN A 23 14.13 54.41 -40.32
C GLN A 23 14.90 53.08 -40.38
N GLN A 24 15.60 52.87 -41.49
CA GLN A 24 16.54 51.76 -41.68
C GLN A 24 17.81 51.95 -40.83
N PRO A 25 18.22 50.92 -40.08
CA PRO A 25 19.53 50.97 -39.43
C PRO A 25 20.64 50.49 -40.38
N THR A 26 21.73 51.24 -40.39
CA THR A 26 22.99 51.00 -41.08
C THR A 26 23.65 49.68 -40.71
N SER A 27 24.09 48.96 -41.71
CA SER A 27 24.86 47.72 -41.65
C SER A 27 26.14 47.85 -40.79
N ILE A 28 26.23 47.16 -39.69
CA ILE A 28 27.43 46.91 -38.91
C ILE A 28 27.91 45.49 -39.25
N LYS A 29 29.12 45.31 -39.73
CA LYS A 29 29.76 44.01 -39.94
C LYS A 29 29.82 43.22 -38.65
N PRO A 30 29.50 41.91 -38.66
CA PRO A 30 29.65 41.09 -37.47
C PRO A 30 31.13 40.81 -37.17
N GLY A 31 31.59 41.29 -36.02
CA GLY A 31 32.82 40.80 -35.42
C GLY A 31 32.65 39.35 -34.99
N ALA A 32 33.67 38.54 -35.20
CA ALA A 32 33.68 37.11 -34.80
C ALA A 32 33.39 36.95 -33.33
N THR A 33 32.25 36.33 -33.03
CA THR A 33 31.90 35.85 -31.69
C THR A 33 32.79 34.65 -31.34
N PRO A 34 33.50 34.62 -30.21
CA PRO A 34 34.21 33.42 -29.79
C PRO A 34 33.22 32.29 -29.60
N SER A 35 33.48 31.14 -30.23
CA SER A 35 32.74 29.89 -29.96
C SER A 35 32.73 29.60 -28.46
N PRO A 36 31.58 29.25 -27.87
CA PRO A 36 31.58 28.77 -26.51
C PRO A 36 32.40 27.48 -26.44
N THR A 37 33.42 27.49 -25.62
CA THR A 37 34.11 26.29 -25.17
C THR A 37 33.05 25.32 -24.65
N PRO A 38 33.05 24.03 -25.03
CA PRO A 38 32.13 23.08 -24.44
C PRO A 38 32.46 23.00 -22.96
N GLU A 39 31.54 23.50 -22.12
CA GLU A 39 31.57 23.17 -20.71
C GLU A 39 31.56 21.65 -20.60
N SER A 40 32.64 21.12 -20.03
CA SER A 40 32.73 19.73 -19.65
C SER A 40 31.48 19.39 -18.85
N GLY A 41 30.56 18.63 -19.47
CA GLY A 41 29.37 18.12 -18.81
C GLY A 41 29.80 17.33 -17.58
N GLN A 42 29.68 17.92 -16.43
CA GLN A 42 29.59 17.15 -15.21
C GLN A 42 28.33 16.29 -15.35
N GLU A 43 28.53 15.04 -15.73
CA GLU A 43 27.50 14.03 -15.52
C GLU A 43 27.07 14.15 -14.04
N ARG A 44 25.90 14.74 -13.83
CA ARG A 44 25.23 14.64 -12.54
C ARG A 44 24.88 13.17 -12.37
N VAL A 45 25.75 12.42 -11.74
CA VAL A 45 25.43 11.10 -11.21
C VAL A 45 24.36 11.34 -10.15
N ILE A 46 23.09 11.23 -10.55
CA ILE A 46 21.98 11.18 -9.61
C ILE A 46 22.07 9.82 -8.94
N ILE A 47 22.77 9.75 -7.81
CA ILE A 47 22.79 8.57 -6.95
C ILE A 47 21.40 8.49 -6.31
N THR A 48 20.48 7.81 -6.96
CA THR A 48 19.18 7.48 -6.41
C THR A 48 19.33 6.26 -5.51
N SER A 49 19.97 6.46 -4.36
CA SER A 49 20.03 5.43 -3.34
C SER A 49 18.64 5.21 -2.75
N ARG A 50 18.00 4.10 -3.09
CA ARG A 50 16.68 3.76 -2.56
C ARG A 50 16.77 3.41 -1.08
N LEU A 51 16.00 4.12 -0.28
CA LEU A 51 15.84 3.82 1.13
C LEU A 51 14.91 2.61 1.27
N VAL A 52 15.43 1.52 1.82
CA VAL A 52 14.66 0.31 2.10
C VAL A 52 14.07 0.41 3.50
N ARG A 53 12.74 0.29 3.61
CA ARG A 53 12.02 0.29 4.88
C ARG A 53 11.57 -1.11 5.23
N LEU A 54 11.83 -1.50 6.47
CA LEU A 54 11.49 -2.80 7.03
C LEU A 54 10.60 -2.61 8.27
N PRO A 55 9.28 -2.73 8.13
CA PRO A 55 8.42 -2.96 9.27
C PRO A 55 8.75 -4.32 9.87
N ILE A 56 9.04 -4.36 11.17
CA ILE A 56 9.49 -5.56 11.85
C ILE A 56 8.58 -5.83 13.05
N THR A 57 7.99 -7.01 13.07
CA THR A 57 7.25 -7.53 14.21
C THR A 57 8.14 -8.48 14.98
N VAL A 58 8.32 -8.26 16.27
CA VAL A 58 9.04 -9.16 17.18
C VAL A 58 8.08 -9.66 18.23
N THR A 59 7.95 -10.99 18.34
CA THR A 59 7.04 -11.62 19.31
C THR A 59 7.76 -12.65 20.16
N ASP A 60 7.26 -12.85 21.37
CA ASP A 60 7.68 -13.93 22.24
C ASP A 60 7.06 -15.29 21.81
N LYS A 61 7.34 -16.35 22.59
CA LYS A 61 6.80 -17.69 22.34
C LYS A 61 5.27 -17.77 22.44
N LYS A 62 4.65 -16.82 23.15
CA LYS A 62 3.19 -16.71 23.28
C LYS A 62 2.56 -15.87 22.17
N GLY A 63 3.37 -15.34 21.24
CA GLY A 63 2.94 -14.46 20.15
C GLY A 63 2.66 -13.03 20.61
N GLN A 64 3.13 -12.63 21.80
CA GLN A 64 3.00 -11.26 22.29
C GLN A 64 4.15 -10.40 21.81
N PHE A 65 3.84 -9.15 21.44
CA PHE A 65 4.86 -8.19 21.00
C PHE A 65 5.91 -7.95 22.12
N VAL A 66 7.17 -7.91 21.71
CA VAL A 66 8.31 -7.64 22.60
C VAL A 66 8.69 -6.16 22.47
N PRO A 67 8.37 -5.31 23.46
CA PRO A 67 8.74 -3.91 23.45
C PRO A 67 10.17 -3.68 23.94
N GLY A 68 10.69 -2.47 23.72
CA GLY A 68 11.92 -1.99 24.33
C GLY A 68 13.23 -2.43 23.67
N LEU A 69 13.17 -3.13 22.53
CA LEU A 69 14.36 -3.44 21.75
C LEU A 69 14.96 -2.14 21.17
N LYS A 70 16.29 -2.15 21.03
CA LYS A 70 17.09 -1.03 20.53
C LYS A 70 17.68 -1.38 19.15
N GLN A 71 18.14 -0.39 18.41
CA GLN A 71 18.80 -0.60 17.11
C GLN A 71 19.93 -1.63 17.18
N VAL A 72 20.73 -1.63 18.24
CA VAL A 72 21.86 -2.55 18.43
C VAL A 72 21.44 -4.02 18.59
N ASP A 73 20.17 -4.26 18.91
CA ASP A 73 19.62 -5.61 19.03
C ASP A 73 19.29 -6.23 17.66
N PHE A 74 19.38 -5.45 16.57
CA PHE A 74 19.05 -5.90 15.22
C PHE A 74 20.26 -5.90 14.31
N GLN A 75 20.36 -6.96 13.51
CA GLN A 75 21.27 -7.05 12.38
C GLN A 75 20.47 -7.25 11.10
N VAL A 76 20.64 -6.38 10.13
CA VAL A 76 20.04 -6.48 8.80
C VAL A 76 21.05 -7.04 7.83
N LEU A 77 20.64 -8.04 7.05
CA LEU A 77 21.43 -8.60 5.95
C LEU A 77 20.61 -8.51 4.66
N GLU A 78 21.25 -8.08 3.59
CA GLU A 78 20.73 -8.15 2.22
C GLU A 78 21.65 -9.06 1.43
N ASP A 79 21.12 -10.12 0.84
CA ASP A 79 21.88 -11.17 0.14
C ASP A 79 23.07 -11.70 0.97
N LYS A 80 22.85 -11.86 2.28
CA LYS A 80 23.83 -12.26 3.31
C LYS A 80 24.90 -11.20 3.63
N VAL A 81 24.86 -10.01 3.00
CA VAL A 81 25.78 -8.90 3.28
C VAL A 81 25.16 -8.02 4.37
N PRO A 82 25.88 -7.76 5.48
CA PRO A 82 25.41 -6.86 6.53
C PRO A 82 25.17 -5.45 6.00
N GLN A 83 24.04 -4.85 6.39
CA GLN A 83 23.65 -3.50 6.01
C GLN A 83 23.73 -2.56 7.21
N GLN A 84 24.15 -1.33 6.96
CA GLN A 84 24.13 -0.28 7.97
C GLN A 84 22.71 0.25 8.14
N ILE A 85 22.22 0.31 9.37
CA ILE A 85 20.92 0.86 9.71
C ILE A 85 21.02 2.40 9.75
N ASP A 86 20.31 3.07 8.86
CA ASP A 86 20.27 4.55 8.80
C ASP A 86 19.34 5.13 9.87
N SER A 87 18.18 4.49 10.09
CA SER A 87 17.25 4.92 11.13
C SER A 87 16.52 3.73 11.76
N PHE A 88 16.16 3.93 13.02
CA PHE A 88 15.42 2.97 13.84
C PHE A 88 14.31 3.70 14.58
N THR A 89 13.08 3.23 14.43
CA THR A 89 11.92 3.81 15.06
C THR A 89 11.16 2.74 15.84
N THR A 90 10.87 3.04 17.10
CA THR A 90 10.04 2.20 17.96
C THR A 90 8.58 2.62 17.90
N GLU A 91 7.68 1.81 18.45
CA GLU A 91 6.27 2.13 18.62
C GLU A 91 6.07 3.52 19.27
N GLN A 92 6.81 3.82 20.31
CA GLN A 92 6.69 5.06 21.09
C GLN A 92 7.07 6.31 20.29
N ASN A 93 8.02 6.19 19.38
CA ASN A 93 8.54 7.28 18.56
C ASN A 93 7.95 7.32 17.14
N ASN A 94 7.09 6.36 16.80
CA ASN A 94 6.54 6.26 15.46
C ASN A 94 5.26 7.12 15.33
N ASN A 95 5.44 8.36 14.92
CA ASN A 95 4.35 9.31 14.67
C ASN A 95 3.76 9.20 13.25
N LEU A 96 4.23 8.28 12.42
CA LEU A 96 3.72 8.12 11.07
C LEU A 96 2.26 7.64 11.12
N PRO A 97 1.39 8.24 10.29
CA PRO A 97 0.02 7.75 10.13
C PRO A 97 0.03 6.33 9.53
N LEU A 98 -0.99 5.56 9.85
CA LEU A 98 -1.25 4.27 9.25
C LEU A 98 -2.27 4.43 8.13
N TYR A 99 -1.92 3.95 6.94
CA TYR A 99 -2.81 3.83 5.79
C TYR A 99 -3.19 2.37 5.61
N VAL A 100 -4.46 2.07 5.77
CA VAL A 100 -4.99 0.70 5.66
C VAL A 100 -5.97 0.62 4.51
N GLY A 101 -5.77 -0.31 3.60
CA GLY A 101 -6.79 -0.73 2.64
C GLY A 101 -7.50 -1.96 3.17
N VAL A 102 -8.82 -1.95 3.18
CA VAL A 102 -9.66 -3.12 3.45
C VAL A 102 -10.27 -3.55 2.13
N LEU A 103 -9.86 -4.72 1.65
CA LEU A 103 -10.34 -5.34 0.42
C LEU A 103 -11.27 -6.51 0.81
N MET A 104 -12.54 -6.38 0.50
CA MET A 104 -13.55 -7.40 0.80
C MET A 104 -13.94 -8.15 -0.48
N ASP A 105 -13.85 -9.44 -0.42
CA ASP A 105 -14.28 -10.33 -1.49
C ASP A 105 -15.81 -10.27 -1.63
N THR A 106 -16.28 -10.12 -2.85
CA THR A 106 -17.71 -10.19 -3.19
C THR A 106 -17.97 -11.22 -4.29
N SER A 107 -17.14 -12.26 -4.37
CA SER A 107 -17.30 -13.37 -5.31
C SER A 107 -18.52 -14.24 -4.98
N PRO A 108 -18.95 -15.15 -5.88
CA PRO A 108 -20.14 -15.97 -5.67
C PRO A 108 -20.08 -16.87 -4.43
N SER A 109 -18.89 -17.32 -4.04
CA SER A 109 -18.67 -18.15 -2.84
C SER A 109 -19.02 -17.41 -1.54
N THR A 110 -19.00 -16.08 -1.56
CA THR A 110 -19.33 -15.22 -0.40
C THR A 110 -20.82 -14.88 -0.30
N ALA A 111 -21.66 -15.25 -1.29
CA ALA A 111 -23.08 -14.87 -1.33
C ALA A 111 -23.84 -15.19 -0.06
N GLY A 112 -23.60 -16.36 0.54
CA GLY A 112 -24.22 -16.76 1.83
C GLY A 112 -23.57 -16.13 3.06
N LYS A 113 -22.45 -15.40 2.93
CA LYS A 113 -21.64 -14.86 4.00
C LYS A 113 -21.51 -13.33 3.94
N LEU A 114 -22.11 -12.68 2.93
CA LEU A 114 -21.92 -11.26 2.65
C LEU A 114 -22.14 -10.39 3.89
N LYS A 115 -23.19 -10.65 4.65
CA LYS A 115 -23.46 -9.92 5.89
C LYS A 115 -22.36 -10.12 6.93
N PHE A 116 -21.88 -11.34 7.07
CA PHE A 116 -20.78 -11.68 7.97
C PHE A 116 -19.49 -10.96 7.56
N GLU A 117 -19.18 -10.89 6.28
CA GLU A 117 -18.00 -10.20 5.76
C GLU A 117 -18.10 -8.69 5.94
N GLN A 118 -19.29 -8.10 5.74
CA GLN A 118 -19.55 -6.68 6.04
C GLN A 118 -19.33 -6.37 7.51
N GLU A 119 -19.93 -7.16 8.41
CA GLU A 119 -19.75 -7.00 9.85
C GLU A 119 -18.27 -7.17 10.23
N SER A 120 -17.60 -8.13 9.62
CA SER A 120 -16.15 -8.37 9.79
C SER A 120 -15.30 -7.19 9.35
N ALA A 121 -15.57 -6.67 8.16
CA ALA A 121 -14.87 -5.50 7.64
C ALA A 121 -15.07 -4.28 8.54
N MET A 122 -16.31 -4.04 9.00
CA MET A 122 -16.62 -2.87 9.83
C MET A 122 -16.03 -3.01 11.24
N ASN A 123 -16.08 -4.19 11.85
CA ASN A 123 -15.47 -4.47 13.14
C ASN A 123 -13.93 -4.29 13.07
N PHE A 124 -13.30 -4.76 12.00
CA PHE A 124 -11.88 -4.52 11.77
C PHE A 124 -11.57 -3.03 11.67
N ILE A 125 -12.31 -2.30 10.82
CA ILE A 125 -12.14 -0.87 10.62
C ILE A 125 -12.24 -0.12 11.96
N GLN A 126 -13.26 -0.38 12.75
CA GLN A 126 -13.46 0.23 14.06
C GLN A 126 -12.33 -0.08 15.05
N THR A 127 -11.78 -1.29 14.97
CA THR A 127 -10.68 -1.72 15.84
C THR A 127 -9.36 -1.05 15.49
N VAL A 128 -9.10 -0.85 14.17
CA VAL A 128 -7.79 -0.39 13.68
C VAL A 128 -7.69 1.12 13.54
N VAL A 129 -8.79 1.82 13.24
CA VAL A 129 -8.77 3.26 12.94
C VAL A 129 -8.60 4.10 14.21
N ARG A 130 -7.61 4.95 14.23
CA ARG A 130 -7.50 6.05 15.19
C ARG A 130 -7.91 7.34 14.49
N PRO A 131 -9.06 7.93 14.85
CA PRO A 131 -9.53 9.17 14.24
C PRO A 131 -8.46 10.27 14.26
N ARG A 132 -8.44 11.10 13.23
CA ARG A 132 -7.47 12.21 13.00
C ARG A 132 -6.02 11.78 12.76
N ARG A 133 -5.69 10.50 12.89
CA ARG A 133 -4.33 9.98 12.71
C ARG A 133 -4.20 9.01 11.57
N ASP A 134 -5.03 7.99 11.55
CA ASP A 134 -4.97 6.93 10.56
C ASP A 134 -5.95 7.19 9.40
N ARG A 135 -5.77 6.50 8.28
CA ARG A 135 -6.63 6.60 7.11
C ARG A 135 -6.98 5.20 6.63
N VAL A 136 -8.24 4.96 6.35
CA VAL A 136 -8.70 3.69 5.81
C VAL A 136 -9.42 3.93 4.49
N LEU A 137 -9.13 3.12 3.49
CA LEU A 137 -9.95 2.94 2.31
C LEU A 137 -10.71 1.61 2.41
N PHE A 138 -11.87 1.56 1.79
CA PHE A 138 -12.64 0.33 1.63
C PHE A 138 -12.94 0.07 0.15
N ALA A 139 -12.70 -1.16 -0.27
CA ALA A 139 -12.97 -1.60 -1.63
C ALA A 139 -13.51 -3.03 -1.63
N THR A 140 -14.20 -3.38 -2.71
CA THR A 140 -14.67 -4.74 -2.98
C THR A 140 -14.03 -5.27 -4.26
N PHE A 141 -13.85 -6.56 -4.32
CA PHE A 141 -13.39 -7.23 -5.53
C PHE A 141 -14.17 -8.53 -5.77
N ASP A 142 -14.46 -8.74 -7.04
CA ASP A 142 -15.04 -9.94 -7.64
C ASP A 142 -14.44 -10.07 -9.06
N ASP A 143 -15.25 -10.14 -10.12
CA ASP A 143 -14.80 -9.91 -11.50
C ASP A 143 -14.51 -8.42 -11.78
N LYS A 144 -14.86 -7.53 -10.84
CA LYS A 144 -14.60 -6.09 -10.87
C LYS A 144 -13.98 -5.62 -9.57
N ILE A 145 -13.03 -4.73 -9.69
CA ILE A 145 -12.40 -4.09 -8.54
C ILE A 145 -13.04 -2.72 -8.35
N THR A 146 -13.69 -2.51 -7.21
CA THR A 146 -14.48 -1.30 -6.96
C THR A 146 -14.03 -0.59 -5.69
N LEU A 147 -13.46 0.62 -5.85
CA LEU A 147 -13.22 1.51 -4.70
C LEU A 147 -14.56 2.04 -4.19
N ARG A 148 -14.94 1.66 -2.99
CA ARG A 148 -16.21 2.07 -2.34
C ARG A 148 -16.04 3.35 -1.53
N GLN A 149 -14.91 3.49 -0.83
CA GLN A 149 -14.53 4.68 -0.07
C GLN A 149 -13.02 4.87 -0.14
N ASP A 150 -12.58 6.04 -0.60
CA ASP A 150 -11.16 6.41 -0.57
C ASP A 150 -10.70 6.76 0.85
N PHE A 151 -9.40 6.92 1.04
CA PHE A 151 -8.79 7.14 2.34
C PHE A 151 -9.50 8.21 3.18
N THR A 152 -10.02 7.78 4.32
CA THR A 152 -10.70 8.64 5.30
C THR A 152 -10.46 8.12 6.71
N ASP A 153 -10.65 8.99 7.70
CA ASP A 153 -10.73 8.64 9.13
C ASP A 153 -12.17 8.72 9.67
N ARG A 154 -13.13 8.99 8.79
CA ARG A 154 -14.55 9.16 9.15
C ARG A 154 -15.25 7.81 9.10
N LEU A 155 -15.49 7.23 10.28
CA LEU A 155 -16.14 5.92 10.41
C LEU A 155 -17.52 5.87 9.75
N GLU A 156 -18.28 6.99 9.77
CA GLU A 156 -19.61 7.04 9.16
C GLU A 156 -19.60 6.92 7.63
N LEU A 157 -18.49 7.33 6.98
CA LEU A 157 -18.34 7.16 5.54
C LEU A 157 -17.98 5.71 5.20
N LEU A 158 -17.13 5.10 6.02
CA LEU A 158 -16.74 3.70 5.88
C LEU A 158 -17.92 2.78 6.14
N ASP A 159 -18.69 3.03 7.19
CA ASP A 159 -19.90 2.26 7.52
C ASP A 159 -20.92 2.30 6.39
N ARG A 160 -21.19 3.47 5.84
CA ARG A 160 -22.07 3.60 4.66
C ARG A 160 -21.56 2.85 3.45
N ALA A 161 -20.25 2.91 3.19
CA ALA A 161 -19.63 2.23 2.06
C ALA A 161 -19.69 0.70 2.20
N VAL A 162 -19.45 0.18 3.41
CA VAL A 162 -19.54 -1.25 3.71
C VAL A 162 -21.00 -1.72 3.62
N SER A 163 -21.93 -1.00 4.26
CA SER A 163 -23.36 -1.37 4.29
C SER A 163 -24.03 -1.28 2.91
N ALA A 164 -23.48 -0.48 1.99
CA ALA A 164 -23.99 -0.36 0.63
C ALA A 164 -23.66 -1.56 -0.29
N VAL A 165 -22.78 -2.47 0.14
CA VAL A 165 -22.46 -3.67 -0.62
C VAL A 165 -23.63 -4.65 -0.54
N ASN A 166 -24.33 -4.88 -1.64
CA ASN A 166 -25.57 -5.66 -1.66
C ASN A 166 -25.63 -6.71 -2.80
N ARG A 167 -24.52 -6.88 -3.50
CA ARG A 167 -24.41 -7.83 -4.61
C ARG A 167 -23.08 -8.54 -4.57
N THR A 168 -23.09 -9.77 -5.06
CA THR A 168 -21.89 -10.56 -5.38
C THR A 168 -21.69 -10.55 -6.88
N GLY A 169 -20.42 -10.62 -7.30
CA GLY A 169 -20.03 -10.78 -8.70
C GLY A 169 -20.03 -12.23 -9.15
N GLU A 170 -19.28 -12.52 -10.22
CA GLU A 170 -19.26 -13.84 -10.85
C GLU A 170 -17.96 -14.62 -10.65
N LYS A 171 -16.86 -13.94 -10.32
CA LYS A 171 -15.51 -14.51 -10.22
C LYS A 171 -14.73 -13.82 -9.09
N THR A 172 -13.45 -14.20 -8.91
CA THR A 172 -12.57 -13.66 -7.88
C THR A 172 -11.27 -13.19 -8.51
N ALA A 173 -11.02 -11.88 -8.54
CA ALA A 173 -9.79 -11.25 -9.03
C ALA A 173 -8.95 -10.72 -7.84
N LEU A 174 -8.50 -11.63 -6.98
CA LEU A 174 -7.77 -11.33 -5.75
C LEU A 174 -6.42 -10.64 -6.01
N TYR A 175 -5.59 -11.25 -6.88
CA TYR A 175 -4.24 -10.74 -7.13
C TYR A 175 -4.27 -9.43 -7.91
N ASP A 176 -5.22 -9.25 -8.84
CA ASP A 176 -5.44 -7.98 -9.52
C ASP A 176 -5.85 -6.89 -8.54
N ALA A 177 -6.72 -7.19 -7.56
CA ALA A 177 -7.11 -6.24 -6.53
C ALA A 177 -5.93 -5.82 -5.65
N VAL A 178 -5.12 -6.77 -5.19
CA VAL A 178 -3.91 -6.47 -4.44
C VAL A 178 -2.96 -5.62 -5.27
N TRP A 179 -2.74 -5.99 -6.53
CA TRP A 179 -1.85 -5.29 -7.44
C TRP A 179 -2.31 -3.82 -7.63
N GLN A 180 -3.57 -3.63 -7.99
CA GLN A 180 -4.13 -2.31 -8.28
C GLN A 180 -4.06 -1.39 -7.05
N PHE A 181 -4.52 -1.85 -5.88
CA PHE A 181 -4.50 -0.99 -4.68
C PHE A 181 -3.10 -0.70 -4.18
N CYS A 182 -2.16 -1.63 -4.31
CA CYS A 182 -0.75 -1.36 -4.02
C CYS A 182 -0.19 -0.29 -4.94
N ASP A 183 -0.42 -0.39 -6.25
CA ASP A 183 0.12 0.54 -7.23
C ASP A 183 -0.54 1.92 -7.18
N GLU A 184 -1.87 1.99 -7.18
CA GLU A 184 -2.61 3.25 -7.30
C GLU A 184 -2.75 4.01 -5.96
N LYS A 185 -2.92 3.28 -4.84
CA LYS A 185 -3.26 3.89 -3.57
C LYS A 185 -2.12 3.84 -2.56
N MET A 186 -1.51 2.65 -2.35
CA MET A 186 -0.47 2.53 -1.34
C MET A 186 0.84 3.19 -1.77
N ARG A 187 1.18 3.20 -3.05
CA ARG A 187 2.40 3.86 -3.56
C ARG A 187 2.48 5.32 -3.15
N THR A 188 1.36 6.05 -3.15
CA THR A 188 1.29 7.48 -2.85
C THR A 188 1.04 7.80 -1.38
N ALA A 189 0.69 6.81 -0.56
CA ALA A 189 0.40 7.00 0.85
C ALA A 189 1.67 7.40 1.63
N GLN A 190 1.57 8.48 2.41
CA GLN A 190 2.71 9.02 3.17
C GLN A 190 2.70 8.55 4.63
N GLY A 191 2.90 7.25 4.81
CA GLY A 191 2.88 6.63 6.13
C GLY A 191 3.22 5.14 6.09
N ARG A 192 2.85 4.43 7.14
CA ARG A 192 2.88 2.97 7.15
C ARG A 192 1.72 2.44 6.35
N ARG A 193 1.92 1.40 5.56
CA ARG A 193 0.97 0.90 4.58
C ARG A 193 0.63 -0.55 4.87
N ALA A 194 -0.65 -0.84 4.89
CA ALA A 194 -1.14 -2.21 5.02
C ALA A 194 -2.37 -2.45 4.15
N LEU A 195 -2.49 -3.64 3.59
CA LEU A 195 -3.74 -4.15 3.04
C LEU A 195 -4.25 -5.29 3.91
N VAL A 196 -5.54 -5.28 4.19
CA VAL A 196 -6.23 -6.37 4.85
C VAL A 196 -7.25 -6.93 3.88
N VAL A 197 -7.04 -8.16 3.47
CA VAL A 197 -7.88 -8.87 2.52
C VAL A 197 -8.80 -9.81 3.28
N ILE A 198 -10.11 -9.67 3.06
CA ILE A 198 -11.15 -10.55 3.62
C ILE A 198 -11.68 -11.37 2.45
N THR A 199 -11.40 -12.67 2.41
CA THR A 199 -11.69 -13.54 1.26
C THR A 199 -11.73 -15.00 1.70
N ASP A 200 -12.25 -15.87 0.85
CA ASP A 200 -12.10 -17.32 0.99
C ASP A 200 -10.83 -17.87 0.31
N GLY A 201 -10.05 -17.02 -0.34
CA GLY A 201 -8.67 -17.28 -0.77
C GLY A 201 -8.49 -17.84 -2.17
N ASP A 202 -9.53 -18.21 -2.88
CA ASP A 202 -9.42 -18.80 -4.21
C ASP A 202 -9.46 -17.70 -5.29
N ASP A 203 -8.31 -17.42 -5.92
CA ASP A 203 -8.24 -16.57 -7.11
C ASP A 203 -8.65 -17.35 -8.36
N THR A 204 -9.61 -16.83 -9.11
CA THR A 204 -10.15 -17.52 -10.29
C THR A 204 -10.12 -16.70 -11.57
N TYR A 205 -9.77 -15.40 -11.47
CA TYR A 205 -9.94 -14.50 -12.61
C TYR A 205 -8.84 -13.45 -12.79
N SER A 206 -7.90 -13.32 -11.88
CA SER A 206 -6.84 -12.32 -12.02
C SER A 206 -5.99 -12.55 -13.28
N HIS A 207 -5.52 -11.46 -13.86
CA HIS A 207 -4.47 -11.46 -14.88
C HIS A 207 -3.09 -11.51 -14.22
N ALA A 208 -2.92 -10.84 -13.10
CA ALA A 208 -1.73 -10.93 -12.25
C ALA A 208 -1.67 -12.29 -11.56
N ASP A 209 -0.47 -12.79 -11.37
CA ASP A 209 -0.25 -13.96 -10.53
C ASP A 209 0.14 -13.55 -9.09
N ILE A 210 0.28 -14.54 -8.20
CA ILE A 210 0.66 -14.30 -6.82
C ILE A 210 2.04 -13.62 -6.70
N ASN A 211 2.98 -13.87 -7.64
CA ASN A 211 4.30 -13.25 -7.61
C ASN A 211 4.21 -11.77 -8.00
N ASP A 212 3.32 -11.42 -8.93
CA ASP A 212 3.05 -10.03 -9.30
C ASP A 212 2.46 -9.24 -8.12
N ALA A 213 1.50 -9.84 -7.42
CA ALA A 213 0.91 -9.27 -6.22
C ALA A 213 1.93 -9.09 -5.08
N ILE A 214 2.81 -10.07 -4.86
CA ILE A 214 3.91 -9.98 -3.89
C ILE A 214 4.89 -8.88 -4.29
N ASP A 215 5.30 -8.85 -5.56
CA ASP A 215 6.28 -7.88 -6.05
C ASP A 215 5.81 -6.44 -5.87
N ILE A 216 4.58 -6.13 -6.29
CA ILE A 216 4.05 -4.78 -6.15
C ILE A 216 3.88 -4.39 -4.67
N ALA A 217 3.44 -5.31 -3.80
CA ALA A 217 3.33 -5.05 -2.38
C ALA A 217 4.70 -4.75 -1.73
N GLN A 218 5.72 -5.53 -2.08
CA GLN A 218 7.09 -5.30 -1.61
C GLN A 218 7.67 -3.98 -2.13
N ARG A 219 7.40 -3.63 -3.40
CA ARG A 219 7.83 -2.37 -4.03
C ARG A 219 7.17 -1.14 -3.41
N THR A 220 5.90 -1.24 -3.07
CA THR A 220 5.15 -0.17 -2.43
C THR A 220 5.26 -0.19 -0.90
N GLU A 221 6.09 -1.09 -0.35
CA GLU A 221 6.31 -1.25 1.09
C GLU A 221 5.01 -1.48 1.85
N THR A 222 4.09 -2.23 1.24
CA THR A 222 2.78 -2.55 1.80
C THR A 222 2.81 -3.93 2.44
N THR A 223 2.48 -4.00 3.73
CA THR A 223 2.30 -5.27 4.44
C THR A 223 0.90 -5.81 4.19
N ILE A 224 0.79 -7.08 3.78
CA ILE A 224 -0.51 -7.70 3.51
C ILE A 224 -0.89 -8.63 4.66
N PHE A 225 -2.10 -8.44 5.16
CA PHE A 225 -2.78 -9.36 6.06
C PHE A 225 -3.97 -9.97 5.34
N ALA A 226 -4.26 -11.23 5.62
CA ALA A 226 -5.42 -11.89 5.06
C ALA A 226 -6.28 -12.52 6.17
N ILE A 227 -7.58 -12.49 5.98
CA ILE A 227 -8.57 -13.13 6.84
C ILE A 227 -9.36 -14.06 5.94
N SER A 228 -9.12 -15.36 6.10
CA SER A 228 -9.87 -16.37 5.38
C SER A 228 -11.23 -16.56 6.02
N THR A 229 -12.29 -16.40 5.22
CA THR A 229 -13.68 -16.63 5.61
C THR A 229 -14.18 -18.01 5.20
N LYS A 230 -13.31 -18.87 4.68
CA LYS A 230 -13.63 -20.19 4.13
C LYS A 230 -14.24 -21.12 5.16
N ALA A 231 -13.71 -21.13 6.37
CA ALA A 231 -14.22 -21.96 7.49
C ALA A 231 -15.49 -21.40 8.14
N GLY A 232 -16.02 -20.26 7.65
CA GLY A 232 -17.11 -19.53 8.26
C GLY A 232 -18.40 -20.34 8.41
N LEU A 233 -19.04 -20.18 9.58
CA LEU A 233 -20.39 -20.60 9.98
C LEU A 233 -20.71 -22.12 9.98
N THR A 234 -19.90 -22.98 9.39
CA THR A 234 -20.08 -24.44 9.46
C THR A 234 -19.25 -25.11 10.54
N ALA A 235 -18.58 -24.36 11.40
CA ALA A 235 -17.71 -24.85 12.47
C ALA A 235 -18.45 -25.54 13.65
N THR A 236 -19.60 -26.15 13.37
CA THR A 236 -20.23 -27.12 14.26
C THR A 236 -19.89 -28.56 13.92
N VAL A 237 -18.94 -28.79 13.02
CA VAL A 237 -18.44 -30.14 12.76
C VAL A 237 -17.39 -30.49 13.81
N PRO A 238 -17.70 -31.39 14.78
CA PRO A 238 -16.73 -31.80 15.79
C PRO A 238 -15.51 -32.42 15.11
N GLY A 239 -14.32 -31.90 15.41
CA GLY A 239 -13.05 -32.43 14.92
C GLY A 239 -12.36 -31.62 13.82
N VAL A 240 -12.94 -30.52 13.36
CA VAL A 240 -12.23 -29.57 12.49
C VAL A 240 -11.65 -28.46 13.38
N GLU A 241 -10.35 -28.47 13.61
CA GLU A 241 -9.66 -27.37 14.28
C GLU A 241 -9.75 -26.11 13.39
N ALA A 242 -10.41 -25.08 13.91
CA ALA A 242 -10.39 -23.77 13.28
C ALA A 242 -8.93 -23.30 13.16
N GLY A 243 -8.50 -22.97 11.94
CA GLY A 243 -7.18 -22.39 11.72
C GLY A 243 -6.14 -23.28 11.04
N THR A 244 -6.54 -24.39 10.46
CA THR A 244 -5.63 -25.21 9.64
C THR A 244 -5.66 -24.77 8.16
N VAL A 245 -4.47 -24.55 7.58
CA VAL A 245 -4.28 -24.33 6.13
C VAL A 245 -4.63 -25.61 5.38
N ASN A 246 -5.78 -25.64 4.72
CA ASN A 246 -6.32 -26.90 4.19
C ASN A 246 -6.20 -27.04 2.66
N ASP A 247 -6.09 -25.94 1.88
CA ASP A 247 -6.12 -26.02 0.44
C ASP A 247 -5.15 -25.03 -0.27
N HIS A 248 -5.31 -24.93 -1.58
CA HIS A 248 -4.43 -24.11 -2.41
C HIS A 248 -4.63 -22.61 -2.16
N GLY A 249 -5.86 -22.14 -1.97
CA GLY A 249 -6.17 -20.73 -1.70
C GLY A 249 -5.60 -20.27 -0.36
N ASP A 250 -5.78 -21.06 0.69
CA ASP A 250 -5.20 -20.78 2.01
C ASP A 250 -3.67 -20.69 1.97
N LYS A 251 -3.00 -21.60 1.24
CA LYS A 251 -1.54 -21.54 1.02
C LYS A 251 -1.11 -20.31 0.23
N GLY A 252 -1.93 -19.89 -0.74
CA GLY A 252 -1.71 -18.65 -1.48
C GLY A 252 -1.77 -17.44 -0.58
N LEU A 253 -2.80 -17.34 0.28
CA LEU A 253 -2.93 -16.26 1.25
C LEU A 253 -1.77 -16.25 2.26
N GLU A 254 -1.40 -17.41 2.79
CA GLU A 254 -0.26 -17.54 3.72
C GLU A 254 1.02 -17.04 3.07
N ARG A 255 1.32 -17.48 1.84
CA ARG A 255 2.50 -17.06 1.09
C ARG A 255 2.49 -15.56 0.81
N LEU A 256 1.36 -14.99 0.34
CA LEU A 256 1.22 -13.57 0.05
C LEU A 256 1.52 -12.70 1.29
N CYS A 257 0.97 -13.12 2.43
CA CYS A 257 1.20 -12.42 3.70
C CYS A 257 2.65 -12.57 4.18
N ASP A 258 3.18 -13.77 4.21
CA ASP A 258 4.54 -14.06 4.69
C ASP A 258 5.62 -13.30 3.91
N GLU A 259 5.51 -13.30 2.56
CA GLU A 259 6.49 -12.61 1.70
C GLU A 259 6.46 -11.08 1.87
N THR A 260 5.33 -10.53 2.31
CA THR A 260 5.15 -9.09 2.53
C THR A 260 5.33 -8.66 3.99
N GLY A 261 5.58 -9.62 4.90
CA GLY A 261 5.82 -9.39 6.32
C GLY A 261 4.55 -9.34 7.18
N GLY A 262 3.41 -9.72 6.63
CA GLY A 262 2.14 -9.82 7.35
C GLY A 262 1.82 -11.24 7.80
N MET A 263 0.53 -11.53 8.00
CA MET A 263 0.04 -12.83 8.47
C MET A 263 -1.35 -13.12 7.92
N ALA A 264 -1.59 -14.38 7.56
CA ALA A 264 -2.93 -14.87 7.25
C ALA A 264 -3.58 -15.48 8.52
N PHE A 265 -4.88 -15.25 8.64
CA PHE A 265 -5.72 -15.76 9.73
C PHE A 265 -6.83 -16.62 9.13
N PHE A 266 -6.91 -17.84 9.59
CA PHE A 266 -7.91 -18.81 9.16
C PHE A 266 -8.91 -18.96 10.31
N THR A 267 -10.10 -18.35 10.16
CA THR A 267 -11.05 -18.22 11.28
C THR A 267 -12.30 -19.05 11.00
N GLY A 268 -12.69 -19.86 12.00
CA GLY A 268 -13.91 -20.67 11.93
C GLY A 268 -15.10 -20.06 12.68
N ASP A 269 -14.91 -18.98 13.44
CA ASP A 269 -15.95 -18.36 14.26
C ASP A 269 -15.69 -16.88 14.52
N MET A 270 -16.76 -16.16 14.95
CA MET A 270 -16.70 -14.70 15.20
C MET A 270 -15.69 -14.31 16.27
N LEU A 271 -15.55 -15.10 17.32
CA LEU A 271 -14.63 -14.76 18.41
C LEU A 271 -13.18 -14.87 17.98
N SER A 272 -12.85 -15.88 17.18
CA SER A 272 -11.52 -16.04 16.57
C SER A 272 -11.23 -14.91 15.58
N LEU A 273 -12.24 -14.46 14.85
CA LEU A 273 -12.16 -13.32 13.93
C LEU A 273 -11.86 -12.02 14.69
N GLU A 274 -12.57 -11.69 15.75
CA GLU A 274 -12.33 -10.51 16.59
C GLU A 274 -10.93 -10.51 17.21
N ARG A 275 -10.47 -11.70 17.66
CA ARG A 275 -9.10 -11.87 18.15
C ARG A 275 -8.06 -11.59 17.05
N SER A 276 -8.33 -12.02 15.82
CA SER A 276 -7.48 -11.77 14.67
C SER A 276 -7.41 -10.28 14.35
N PHE A 277 -8.54 -9.57 14.37
CA PHE A 277 -8.57 -8.11 14.19
C PHE A 277 -7.75 -7.38 15.25
N THR A 278 -7.96 -7.71 16.51
CA THR A 278 -7.19 -7.15 17.62
C THR A 278 -5.69 -7.42 17.44
N LYS A 279 -5.34 -8.62 17.01
CA LYS A 279 -3.93 -8.99 16.76
C LYS A 279 -3.32 -8.18 15.60
N ILE A 280 -4.04 -8.05 14.47
CA ILE A 280 -3.59 -7.22 13.34
C ILE A 280 -3.43 -5.75 13.79
N ALA A 281 -4.42 -5.19 14.48
CA ALA A 281 -4.39 -3.81 14.95
C ALA A 281 -3.21 -3.55 15.89
N ASN A 282 -2.98 -4.46 16.84
CA ASN A 282 -1.85 -4.37 17.76
C ASN A 282 -0.52 -4.49 17.01
N GLU A 283 -0.41 -5.42 16.08
CA GLU A 283 0.79 -5.62 15.30
C GLU A 283 1.11 -4.38 14.45
N LEU A 284 0.14 -3.85 13.73
CA LEU A 284 0.31 -2.64 12.93
C LEU A 284 0.76 -1.43 13.76
N ARG A 285 0.48 -1.42 15.07
CA ARG A 285 0.90 -0.35 15.98
C ARG A 285 2.26 -0.58 16.61
N SER A 286 2.60 -1.84 16.85
CA SER A 286 3.76 -2.25 17.67
C SER A 286 5.02 -2.55 16.85
N GLN A 287 4.97 -2.41 15.51
CA GLN A 287 6.13 -2.70 14.66
C GLN A 287 7.29 -1.74 14.90
N TYR A 288 8.48 -2.29 14.98
CA TYR A 288 9.71 -1.54 14.77
C TYR A 288 9.83 -1.18 13.29
N LEU A 289 10.37 -0.02 12.99
CA LEU A 289 10.68 0.38 11.63
C LEU A 289 12.18 0.61 11.50
N ILE A 290 12.84 -0.21 10.71
CA ILE A 290 14.23 -0.05 10.33
C ILE A 290 14.29 0.52 8.91
N THR A 291 15.17 1.48 8.69
CA THR A 291 15.52 1.92 7.35
C THR A 291 17.01 1.78 7.11
N TYR A 292 17.37 1.37 5.89
CA TYR A 292 18.77 1.29 5.45
C TYR A 292 18.86 1.62 3.96
N ARG A 293 20.05 2.01 3.52
CA ARG A 293 20.39 2.08 2.10
C ARG A 293 21.16 0.84 1.73
N SER A 294 20.71 0.19 0.66
CA SER A 294 21.42 -0.98 0.16
C SER A 294 22.86 -0.63 -0.20
N ALA A 295 23.81 -1.44 0.27
CA ALA A 295 25.21 -1.35 -0.15
C ALA A 295 25.41 -1.77 -1.62
N ASN A 296 24.43 -2.44 -2.23
CA ASN A 296 24.41 -2.78 -3.64
C ASN A 296 23.63 -1.71 -4.41
N ASP A 297 24.31 -0.92 -5.22
CA ASP A 297 23.76 0.20 -6.00
C ASP A 297 23.17 -0.20 -7.37
N LYS A 298 23.19 -1.49 -7.72
CA LYS A 298 22.65 -1.97 -9.00
C LYS A 298 21.13 -2.07 -8.94
N TYR A 299 20.45 -1.39 -9.83
CA TYR A 299 18.98 -1.44 -9.98
C TYR A 299 18.62 -2.20 -11.26
N ASP A 300 18.97 -3.49 -11.27
CA ASP A 300 18.88 -4.38 -12.46
C ASP A 300 17.62 -5.26 -12.47
N GLY A 301 16.69 -5.02 -11.54
CA GLY A 301 15.47 -5.80 -11.39
C GLY A 301 15.67 -7.14 -10.66
N SER A 302 16.89 -7.45 -10.22
CA SER A 302 17.14 -8.67 -9.45
C SER A 302 16.43 -8.65 -8.10
N TYR A 303 16.01 -9.83 -7.63
CA TYR A 303 15.44 -9.99 -6.30
C TYR A 303 16.55 -9.95 -5.25
N ARG A 304 16.38 -9.16 -4.21
CA ARG A 304 17.27 -9.04 -3.07
C ARG A 304 16.61 -9.63 -1.85
N LYS A 305 17.23 -10.66 -1.31
CA LYS A 305 16.75 -11.32 -0.11
C LYS A 305 17.13 -10.49 1.12
N VAL A 306 16.15 -10.22 1.98
CA VAL A 306 16.36 -9.51 3.25
C VAL A 306 16.20 -10.49 4.40
N GLU A 307 17.16 -10.47 5.31
CA GLU A 307 17.11 -11.20 6.58
C GLU A 307 17.36 -10.22 7.72
N VAL A 308 16.57 -10.33 8.77
CA VAL A 308 16.79 -9.58 10.01
C VAL A 308 17.01 -10.58 11.13
N LYS A 309 18.07 -10.37 11.90
CA LYS A 309 18.41 -11.21 13.07
C LYS A 309 18.42 -10.37 14.34
N LEU A 310 18.04 -10.99 15.45
CA LEU A 310 18.25 -10.42 16.78
C LEU A 310 19.59 -10.89 17.33
N THR A 311 20.37 -9.95 17.85
CA THR A 311 21.69 -10.24 18.44
C THR A 311 21.60 -10.69 19.90
N THR A 312 20.45 -10.41 20.55
CA THR A 312 20.30 -10.54 22.00
C THR A 312 19.52 -11.77 22.47
N ASN A 313 18.61 -12.34 21.65
CA ASN A 313 17.79 -13.46 22.11
C ASN A 313 17.19 -14.29 20.97
N ASP A 314 17.63 -15.54 20.84
CA ASP A 314 17.12 -16.49 19.82
C ASP A 314 15.71 -17.03 20.11
N LYS A 315 15.11 -16.69 21.25
CA LYS A 315 13.78 -17.20 21.64
C LYS A 315 12.63 -16.39 21.06
N TYR A 316 12.91 -15.20 20.52
CA TYR A 316 11.90 -14.35 19.90
C TYR A 316 11.68 -14.74 18.44
N LYS A 317 10.44 -14.59 17.98
CA LYS A 317 10.09 -14.73 16.57
C LYS A 317 10.10 -13.35 15.92
N LEU A 318 10.77 -13.24 14.79
CA LEU A 318 10.88 -12.02 14.01
C LEU A 318 10.18 -12.22 12.67
N ARG A 319 9.39 -11.24 12.25
CA ARG A 319 8.71 -11.20 10.96
C ARG A 319 8.89 -9.85 10.29
N THR A 320 9.24 -9.88 9.02
CA THR A 320 9.35 -8.73 8.12
C THR A 320 9.25 -9.25 6.68
N LYS A 321 9.17 -8.37 5.69
CA LYS A 321 9.20 -8.80 4.27
C LYS A 321 10.49 -9.57 3.97
N ARG A 322 10.38 -10.59 3.11
CA ARG A 322 11.52 -11.49 2.82
C ARG A 322 12.50 -10.92 1.80
N GLY A 323 12.10 -9.88 1.08
CA GLY A 323 12.95 -9.25 0.08
C GLY A 323 12.22 -8.21 -0.76
N TYR A 324 12.83 -7.83 -1.86
CA TYR A 324 12.27 -6.91 -2.84
C TYR A 324 13.04 -6.98 -4.17
N LYS A 325 12.40 -6.58 -5.28
CA LYS A 325 13.10 -6.40 -6.57
C LYS A 325 13.78 -5.02 -6.63
N ALA A 326 15.06 -5.01 -6.96
CA ALA A 326 15.87 -3.80 -7.10
C ALA A 326 15.58 -3.12 -8.45
N ILE A 327 14.46 -2.39 -8.54
CA ILE A 327 14.08 -1.64 -9.73
C ILE A 327 14.29 -0.15 -9.45
N ALA A 328 14.95 0.55 -10.39
CA ALA A 328 15.02 1.99 -10.34
C ALA A 328 13.62 2.59 -10.44
N ASP A 329 13.26 3.48 -9.51
CA ASP A 329 12.05 4.27 -9.67
C ASP A 329 12.27 5.17 -10.90
N SER A 330 11.53 4.93 -11.98
CA SER A 330 11.51 5.85 -13.11
C SER A 330 10.83 7.14 -12.64
N VAL A 331 11.63 8.08 -12.15
CA VAL A 331 11.19 9.45 -11.98
C VAL A 331 11.04 10.02 -13.37
N THR A 332 9.86 9.92 -13.94
CA THR A 332 9.48 10.75 -15.08
C THR A 332 9.41 12.17 -14.55
N ALA A 333 10.50 12.90 -14.69
CA ALA A 333 10.45 14.34 -14.54
C ALA A 333 9.46 14.87 -15.59
N LYS A 334 8.31 15.38 -15.11
CA LYS A 334 7.38 16.18 -15.89
C LYS A 334 7.87 17.62 -15.90
#